data_654714b220f3bca7ed1df89e3a7c464c
#
_entry.id   654714b220f3bca7ed1df89e3a7c464c
#
_cell.length_a   1.000
_cell.length_b   1.000
_cell.length_c   1.000
_cell.angle_alpha   90.00
_cell.angle_beta   90.00
_cell.angle_gamma   90.00
#
_symmetry.space_group_name_H-M   'P 1'
#
loop_
_entity.id
_entity.type
_entity.pdbx_description
1 polymer ?
#
loop_
_entity_poly.entity_id
_entity_poly.type
_entity_poly.pdbx_seq_one_letter_code
_entity_poly.pdbx_strand_id
1 'polypeptide(L)'
;EEPFEPGEEVGGEEPLEPKPPKEKIIIKLAEGKELSIKSMSTSTFYFQGNQVTATEFIKKLFNTITLPNILKSEEELREMWSSPITRNTLLKKLEDNGFTKQDLKSVQTLIEAEDSDIFDVLEHIAYQKKPIPRTTRVSNAENKIHSNLNDNQKEFIDFVLSRYVEGGVEELDINRLSDLIVLKYKALHDGEKILGNPEGIK
;
A
#
# COMPACT_ATOMS: atom_id res chain seq x y z
N GLU A 1 -14.25 -65.98 -1.49
CA GLU A 1 -13.05 -65.13 -1.35
C GLU A 1 -12.71 -64.60 -2.71
N GLU A 2 -12.99 -63.29 -2.93
CA GLU A 2 -12.57 -62.59 -4.14
C GLU A 2 -11.14 -62.08 -3.95
N PRO A 3 -10.25 -62.08 -4.98
CA PRO A 3 -8.89 -61.63 -4.84
C PRO A 3 -8.86 -60.06 -4.82
N PHE A 4 -8.06 -59.53 -3.88
CA PHE A 4 -7.75 -58.13 -3.69
C PHE A 4 -6.92 -57.61 -4.90
N GLU A 5 -7.44 -56.63 -5.65
CA GLU A 5 -6.67 -55.94 -6.66
C GLU A 5 -5.80 -54.86 -6.00
N PRO A 6 -4.49 -54.77 -6.34
CA PRO A 6 -3.65 -53.70 -5.81
C PRO A 6 -4.05 -52.37 -6.45
N GLY A 7 -4.27 -51.35 -5.60
CA GLY A 7 -4.66 -50.02 -5.98
C GLY A 7 -3.67 -49.33 -6.95
N GLU A 8 -4.22 -48.51 -7.81
CA GLU A 8 -3.49 -47.64 -8.74
C GLU A 8 -2.48 -46.77 -8.00
N GLU A 9 -1.26 -46.75 -8.51
CA GLU A 9 -0.22 -45.83 -8.07
C GLU A 9 -0.70 -44.38 -8.26
N VAL A 10 -0.80 -43.65 -7.17
CA VAL A 10 -1.04 -42.19 -7.18
C VAL A 10 0.15 -41.56 -7.90
N GLY A 11 -0.13 -41.02 -9.07
CA GLY A 11 0.87 -40.33 -9.91
C GLY A 11 1.69 -39.34 -9.11
N GLY A 12 2.99 -39.52 -9.11
CA GLY A 12 3.91 -38.58 -8.49
C GLY A 12 3.74 -37.21 -9.11
N GLU A 13 3.62 -36.18 -8.25
CA GLU A 13 3.69 -34.80 -8.68
C GLU A 13 5.03 -34.58 -9.38
N GLU A 14 5.00 -34.24 -10.67
CA GLU A 14 6.21 -33.80 -11.38
C GLU A 14 6.80 -32.61 -10.63
N PRO A 15 8.14 -32.56 -10.42
CA PRO A 15 8.79 -31.42 -9.82
C PRO A 15 8.49 -30.19 -10.68
N LEU A 16 7.83 -29.19 -10.09
CA LEU A 16 7.57 -27.90 -10.74
C LEU A 16 8.93 -27.32 -11.16
N GLU A 17 9.18 -27.23 -12.46
CA GLU A 17 10.36 -26.54 -12.98
C GLU A 17 10.46 -25.15 -12.37
N PRO A 18 11.65 -24.73 -11.92
CA PRO A 18 11.82 -23.38 -11.37
C PRO A 18 11.44 -22.37 -12.45
N LYS A 19 10.41 -21.56 -12.16
CA LYS A 19 9.98 -20.48 -13.05
C LYS A 19 11.19 -19.62 -13.39
N PRO A 20 11.42 -19.27 -14.67
CA PRO A 20 12.56 -18.43 -15.06
C PRO A 20 12.54 -17.12 -14.23
N PRO A 21 13.70 -16.59 -13.84
CA PRO A 21 13.78 -15.35 -13.09
C PRO A 21 13.06 -14.26 -13.88
N LYS A 22 12.13 -13.57 -13.19
CA LYS A 22 11.37 -12.47 -13.79
C LYS A 22 12.35 -11.40 -14.22
N GLU A 23 12.37 -11.07 -15.49
CA GLU A 23 13.24 -10.02 -16.03
C GLU A 23 12.89 -8.69 -15.36
N LYS A 24 13.91 -8.01 -14.83
CA LYS A 24 13.78 -6.67 -14.25
C LYS A 24 14.25 -5.64 -15.27
N ILE A 25 13.47 -4.58 -15.43
CA ILE A 25 13.81 -3.43 -16.28
C ILE A 25 14.37 -2.35 -15.39
N ILE A 26 15.54 -1.82 -15.73
CA ILE A 26 16.15 -0.68 -15.04
C ILE A 26 15.80 0.58 -15.79
N ILE A 27 15.10 1.50 -15.10
CA ILE A 27 14.74 2.82 -15.62
C ILE A 27 15.74 3.83 -15.09
N LYS A 28 16.45 4.51 -16.00
CA LYS A 28 17.31 5.64 -15.66
C LYS A 28 16.47 6.91 -15.55
N LEU A 29 16.47 7.52 -14.38
CA LEU A 29 15.81 8.79 -14.06
C LEU A 29 16.82 9.95 -14.15
N ALA A 30 16.33 11.19 -14.00
CA ALA A 30 17.21 12.35 -13.90
C ALA A 30 18.10 12.29 -12.63
N GLU A 31 19.16 13.10 -12.61
CA GLU A 31 20.12 13.17 -11.48
C GLU A 31 20.86 11.85 -11.19
N GLY A 32 20.97 10.95 -12.18
CA GLY A 32 21.67 9.66 -12.01
C GLY A 32 20.92 8.62 -11.19
N LYS A 33 19.64 8.86 -10.86
CA LYS A 33 18.80 7.90 -10.15
C LYS A 33 18.38 6.76 -11.05
N GLU A 34 18.26 5.56 -10.50
CA GLU A 34 17.81 4.36 -11.20
C GLU A 34 16.67 3.69 -10.45
N LEU A 35 15.68 3.18 -11.18
CA LEU A 35 14.55 2.43 -10.63
C LEU A 35 14.48 1.06 -11.30
N SER A 36 14.38 0.01 -10.50
CA SER A 36 14.15 -1.34 -11.00
C SER A 36 12.65 -1.65 -10.97
N ILE A 37 12.09 -2.06 -12.10
CA ILE A 37 10.71 -2.51 -12.21
C ILE A 37 10.62 -3.93 -12.72
N LYS A 38 9.53 -4.61 -12.39
CA LYS A 38 9.20 -5.92 -12.93
C LYS A 38 8.81 -5.81 -14.41
N SER A 39 9.34 -6.70 -15.25
CA SER A 39 8.86 -6.82 -16.62
C SER A 39 7.44 -7.38 -16.61
N MET A 40 6.45 -6.55 -16.93
CA MET A 40 5.05 -6.95 -17.08
C MET A 40 4.56 -6.61 -18.49
N SER A 41 4.10 -7.64 -19.18
CA SER A 41 3.53 -7.49 -20.53
C SER A 41 2.09 -6.97 -20.55
N THR A 42 1.45 -6.76 -19.38
CA THR A 42 0.00 -6.55 -19.28
C THR A 42 -0.43 -5.19 -18.74
N SER A 43 0.48 -4.35 -18.24
CA SER A 43 0.10 -3.01 -17.75
C SER A 43 0.21 -1.98 -18.84
N THR A 44 -0.93 -1.39 -19.22
CA THR A 44 -1.00 -0.27 -20.16
C THR A 44 -1.20 1.00 -19.37
N PHE A 45 -0.35 2.00 -19.59
CA PHE A 45 -0.47 3.31 -18.98
C PHE A 45 -0.98 4.33 -19.98
N TYR A 46 -1.76 5.28 -19.50
CA TYR A 46 -2.22 6.43 -20.26
C TYR A 46 -1.74 7.70 -19.59
N PHE A 47 -1.24 8.64 -20.38
CA PHE A 47 -0.87 9.95 -19.90
C PHE A 47 -1.46 11.02 -20.84
N GLN A 48 -2.33 11.86 -20.31
CA GLN A 48 -3.05 12.88 -21.06
C GLN A 48 -3.76 12.31 -22.33
N GLY A 49 -4.42 11.16 -22.16
CA GLY A 49 -5.15 10.48 -23.23
C GLY A 49 -4.32 9.66 -24.21
N ASN A 50 -2.98 9.69 -24.12
CA ASN A 50 -2.09 8.92 -24.97
C ASN A 50 -1.54 7.69 -24.23
N GLN A 51 -1.50 6.57 -24.94
CA GLN A 51 -0.85 5.36 -24.41
C GLN A 51 0.66 5.58 -24.33
N VAL A 52 1.24 5.23 -23.18
CA VAL A 52 2.68 5.34 -22.91
C VAL A 52 3.22 4.04 -22.31
N THR A 53 4.52 3.81 -22.42
CA THR A 53 5.17 2.69 -21.75
C THR A 53 5.29 2.93 -20.24
N ALA A 54 5.42 1.86 -19.44
CA ALA A 54 5.68 1.98 -18.00
C ALA A 54 6.91 2.86 -17.69
N THR A 55 7.97 2.70 -18.48
CA THR A 55 9.19 3.51 -18.36
C THR A 55 8.93 4.99 -18.58
N GLU A 56 8.19 5.35 -19.61
CA GLU A 56 7.83 6.75 -19.90
C GLU A 56 6.92 7.32 -18.81
N PHE A 57 5.93 6.53 -18.36
CA PHE A 57 5.02 6.94 -17.30
C PHE A 57 5.78 7.25 -16.01
N ILE A 58 6.67 6.36 -15.56
CA ILE A 58 7.47 6.54 -14.36
C ILE A 58 8.40 7.75 -14.48
N LYS A 59 9.04 7.96 -15.63
CA LYS A 59 9.86 9.17 -15.87
C LYS A 59 9.04 10.46 -15.79
N LYS A 60 7.83 10.47 -16.36
CA LYS A 60 6.93 11.61 -16.25
C LYS A 60 6.48 11.84 -14.80
N LEU A 61 6.14 10.77 -14.08
CA LEU A 61 5.77 10.84 -12.67
C LEU A 61 6.93 11.41 -11.84
N PHE A 62 8.15 10.87 -11.99
CA PHE A 62 9.35 11.38 -11.31
C PHE A 62 9.55 12.89 -11.54
N ASN A 63 9.53 13.32 -12.80
CA ASN A 63 9.70 14.73 -13.14
C ASN A 63 8.61 15.60 -12.53
N THR A 64 7.37 15.12 -12.45
CA THR A 64 6.23 15.87 -11.89
C THR A 64 6.33 15.99 -10.36
N ILE A 65 6.57 14.90 -9.65
CA ILE A 65 6.62 14.92 -8.18
C ILE A 65 7.83 15.69 -7.64
N THR A 66 8.91 15.77 -8.40
CA THR A 66 10.11 16.54 -8.04
C THR A 66 10.02 18.03 -8.41
N LEU A 67 8.91 18.48 -9.02
CA LEU A 67 8.68 19.91 -9.25
C LEU A 67 8.44 20.64 -7.90
N PRO A 68 9.02 21.84 -7.70
CA PRO A 68 8.89 22.57 -6.44
C PRO A 68 7.45 22.97 -6.05
N ASN A 69 6.52 22.98 -7.00
CA ASN A 69 5.10 23.25 -6.76
C ASN A 69 4.28 22.01 -6.39
N ILE A 70 4.85 20.81 -6.52
CA ILE A 70 4.24 19.56 -6.07
C ILE A 70 4.85 19.15 -4.73
N LEU A 71 6.17 18.92 -4.70
CA LEU A 71 6.92 18.58 -3.47
C LEU A 71 8.29 19.28 -3.51
N LYS A 72 8.70 19.85 -2.38
CA LYS A 72 10.02 20.48 -2.23
C LYS A 72 11.03 19.54 -1.60
N SER A 73 10.56 18.63 -0.75
CA SER A 73 11.42 17.70 -0.03
C SER A 73 10.66 16.42 0.39
N GLU A 74 11.42 15.45 0.88
CA GLU A 74 10.89 14.23 1.49
C GLU A 74 10.04 14.55 2.74
N GLU A 75 10.47 15.52 3.54
CA GLU A 75 9.76 15.97 4.74
C GLU A 75 8.37 16.54 4.38
N GLU A 76 8.28 17.36 3.33
CA GLU A 76 7.00 17.87 2.84
C GLU A 76 6.08 16.73 2.38
N LEU A 77 6.61 15.70 1.70
CA LEU A 77 5.83 14.52 1.34
C LEU A 77 5.26 13.84 2.60
N ARG A 78 6.08 13.66 3.64
CA ARG A 78 5.66 13.06 4.92
C ARG A 78 4.59 13.89 5.61
N GLU A 79 4.76 15.20 5.66
CA GLU A 79 3.77 16.13 6.24
C GLU A 79 2.44 16.07 5.49
N MET A 80 2.49 16.15 4.16
CA MET A 80 1.28 16.06 3.34
C MET A 80 0.58 14.71 3.45
N TRP A 81 1.32 13.63 3.72
CA TRP A 81 0.74 12.29 3.87
C TRP A 81 0.15 12.04 5.25
N SER A 82 0.60 12.74 6.28
CA SER A 82 0.22 12.52 7.68
C SER A 82 -1.26 12.79 7.99
N SER A 83 -1.92 13.64 7.23
CA SER A 83 -3.32 14.01 7.40
C SER A 83 -4.17 13.59 6.19
N PRO A 84 -5.40 13.07 6.37
CA PRO A 84 -6.31 12.77 5.26
C PRO A 84 -6.56 13.96 4.32
N ILE A 85 -6.68 15.18 4.88
CA ILE A 85 -6.96 16.39 4.11
C ILE A 85 -5.79 16.75 3.19
N THR A 86 -4.57 16.80 3.74
CA THR A 86 -3.37 17.16 2.97
C THR A 86 -2.98 16.05 1.99
N ARG A 87 -3.16 14.79 2.37
CA ARG A 87 -2.98 13.62 1.50
C ARG A 87 -3.92 13.68 0.29
N ASN A 88 -5.20 13.95 0.49
CA ASN A 88 -6.16 14.10 -0.61
C ASN A 88 -5.80 15.29 -1.50
N THR A 89 -5.29 16.37 -0.94
CA THR A 89 -4.80 17.53 -1.71
C THR A 89 -3.60 17.14 -2.59
N LEU A 90 -2.66 16.36 -2.07
CA LEU A 90 -1.51 15.86 -2.84
C LEU A 90 -1.97 14.92 -3.96
N LEU A 91 -2.83 13.94 -3.65
CA LEU A 91 -3.34 13.00 -4.64
C LEU A 91 -4.11 13.71 -5.75
N LYS A 92 -4.91 14.73 -5.40
CA LYS A 92 -5.60 15.56 -6.39
C LYS A 92 -4.64 16.36 -7.27
N LYS A 93 -3.58 16.96 -6.71
CA LYS A 93 -2.54 17.61 -7.50
C LYS A 93 -1.88 16.66 -8.49
N LEU A 94 -1.62 15.43 -8.10
CA LEU A 94 -1.06 14.41 -8.99
C LEU A 94 -2.05 14.04 -10.09
N GLU A 95 -3.33 13.87 -9.75
CA GLU A 95 -4.40 13.58 -10.71
C GLU A 95 -4.57 14.71 -11.73
N ASP A 96 -4.58 15.96 -11.29
CA ASP A 96 -4.62 17.15 -12.16
C ASP A 96 -3.41 17.22 -13.12
N ASN A 97 -2.29 16.58 -12.77
CA ASN A 97 -1.11 16.42 -13.62
C ASN A 97 -1.09 15.10 -14.42
N GLY A 98 -2.18 14.32 -14.41
CA GLY A 98 -2.35 13.12 -15.22
C GLY A 98 -1.91 11.80 -14.54
N PHE A 99 -1.80 11.78 -13.21
CA PHE A 99 -1.42 10.59 -12.43
C PHE A 99 -2.54 10.21 -11.46
N THR A 100 -3.45 9.35 -11.90
CA THR A 100 -4.56 8.89 -11.07
C THR A 100 -4.09 7.97 -9.94
N LYS A 101 -4.91 7.82 -8.90
CA LYS A 101 -4.64 6.86 -7.82
C LYS A 101 -4.50 5.42 -8.35
N GLN A 102 -5.26 5.07 -9.41
CA GLN A 102 -5.18 3.76 -10.04
C GLN A 102 -3.83 3.55 -10.75
N ASP A 103 -3.32 4.58 -11.42
CA ASP A 103 -2.00 4.55 -12.04
C ASP A 103 -0.89 4.34 -10.99
N LEU A 104 -0.99 5.05 -9.85
CA LEU A 104 -0.04 4.88 -8.73
C LEU A 104 -0.08 3.46 -8.16
N LYS A 105 -1.26 2.84 -8.06
CA LYS A 105 -1.39 1.41 -7.69
C LYS A 105 -0.76 0.49 -8.74
N SER A 106 -0.90 0.80 -10.01
CA SER A 106 -0.24 0.03 -11.08
C SER A 106 1.28 0.14 -10.99
N VAL A 107 1.80 1.33 -10.69
CA VAL A 107 3.24 1.53 -10.43
C VAL A 107 3.68 0.76 -9.18
N GLN A 108 2.87 0.74 -8.12
CA GLN A 108 3.12 -0.03 -6.90
C GLN A 108 3.34 -1.53 -7.21
N THR A 109 2.51 -2.10 -8.09
CA THR A 109 2.70 -3.48 -8.57
C THR A 109 3.99 -3.65 -9.38
N LEU A 110 4.34 -2.67 -10.22
CA LEU A 110 5.57 -2.73 -11.02
C LEU A 110 6.85 -2.74 -10.18
N ILE A 111 6.84 -2.02 -9.04
CA ILE A 111 7.99 -1.97 -8.13
C ILE A 111 7.95 -3.05 -7.03
N GLU A 112 7.00 -3.99 -7.13
CA GLU A 112 6.82 -5.10 -6.15
C GLU A 112 6.58 -4.59 -4.71
N ALA A 113 5.71 -3.58 -4.55
CA ALA A 113 5.39 -2.91 -3.29
C ALA A 113 3.89 -2.94 -2.94
N GLU A 114 3.16 -3.98 -3.36
CA GLU A 114 1.70 -4.11 -3.16
C GLU A 114 1.30 -4.13 -1.68
N ASP A 115 2.19 -4.56 -0.82
CA ASP A 115 2.05 -4.61 0.63
C ASP A 115 2.43 -3.30 1.35
N SER A 116 2.86 -2.27 0.60
CA SER A 116 3.21 -0.94 1.09
C SER A 116 2.08 0.07 0.81
N ASP A 117 2.28 1.34 1.17
CA ASP A 117 1.35 2.43 0.83
C ASP A 117 1.75 3.14 -0.47
N ILE A 118 0.82 3.90 -1.08
CA ILE A 118 1.14 4.79 -2.21
C ILE A 118 2.21 5.82 -1.82
N PHE A 119 2.27 6.20 -0.54
CA PHE A 119 3.36 7.00 0.01
C PHE A 119 4.73 6.42 -0.34
N ASP A 120 4.91 5.12 -0.12
CA ASP A 120 6.17 4.43 -0.39
C ASP A 120 6.52 4.43 -1.89
N VAL A 121 5.50 4.36 -2.75
CA VAL A 121 5.68 4.49 -4.20
C VAL A 121 6.25 5.85 -4.56
N LEU A 122 5.65 6.92 -4.03
CA LEU A 122 6.10 8.29 -4.28
C LEU A 122 7.51 8.53 -3.70
N GLU A 123 7.74 8.05 -2.48
CA GLU A 123 9.04 8.15 -1.79
C GLU A 123 10.13 7.36 -2.53
N HIS A 124 9.81 6.16 -3.01
CA HIS A 124 10.73 5.33 -3.79
C HIS A 124 11.11 5.99 -5.11
N ILE A 125 10.13 6.51 -5.86
CA ILE A 125 10.38 7.16 -7.15
C ILE A 125 11.16 8.46 -6.97
N ALA A 126 10.77 9.31 -6.03
CA ALA A 126 11.39 10.64 -5.87
C ALA A 126 12.74 10.60 -5.15
N TYR A 127 12.85 9.74 -4.12
CA TYR A 127 13.98 9.78 -3.17
C TYR A 127 14.74 8.46 -3.08
N GLN A 128 14.38 7.44 -3.89
CA GLN A 128 14.99 6.10 -3.91
C GLN A 128 14.95 5.37 -2.55
N LYS A 129 13.96 5.68 -1.72
CA LYS A 129 13.75 4.96 -0.46
C LYS A 129 13.15 3.59 -0.73
N LYS A 130 13.57 2.61 0.03
CA LYS A 130 12.99 1.27 -0.07
C LYS A 130 11.55 1.28 0.48
N PRO A 131 10.56 0.78 -0.29
CA PRO A 131 9.19 0.63 0.22
C PRO A 131 9.15 -0.20 1.51
N ILE A 132 8.32 0.22 2.45
CA ILE A 132 8.17 -0.44 3.75
C ILE A 132 6.81 -1.14 3.78
N PRO A 133 6.75 -2.48 3.96
CA PRO A 133 5.50 -3.19 4.10
C PRO A 133 4.65 -2.65 5.26
N ARG A 134 3.33 -2.60 5.08
CA ARG A 134 2.39 -2.16 6.13
C ARG A 134 2.51 -2.99 7.40
N THR A 135 2.74 -4.31 7.28
CA THR A 135 3.02 -5.18 8.42
C THR A 135 4.23 -4.73 9.23
N THR A 136 5.31 -4.36 8.56
CA THR A 136 6.53 -3.84 9.22
C THR A 136 6.26 -2.49 9.89
N ARG A 137 5.47 -1.60 9.27
CA ARG A 137 5.06 -0.33 9.90
C ARG A 137 4.28 -0.57 11.18
N VAL A 138 3.31 -1.49 11.16
CA VAL A 138 2.51 -1.85 12.33
C VAL A 138 3.42 -2.38 13.44
N SER A 139 4.25 -3.38 13.16
CA SER A 139 5.15 -3.97 14.16
C SER A 139 6.10 -2.94 14.79
N ASN A 140 6.60 -1.98 14.01
CA ASN A 140 7.47 -0.92 14.51
C ASN A 140 6.74 0.11 15.40
N ALA A 141 5.44 0.32 15.18
CA ALA A 141 4.64 1.31 15.89
C ALA A 141 3.87 0.72 17.09
N GLU A 142 3.60 -0.58 17.11
CA GLU A 142 2.70 -1.28 18.02
C GLU A 142 2.96 -0.94 19.49
N ASN A 143 4.18 -1.12 19.96
CA ASN A 143 4.54 -0.83 21.36
C ASN A 143 4.25 0.62 21.76
N LYS A 144 4.49 1.57 20.87
CA LYS A 144 4.23 2.99 21.11
C LYS A 144 2.74 3.28 21.13
N ILE A 145 1.99 2.68 20.22
CA ILE A 145 0.53 2.82 20.13
C ILE A 145 -0.13 2.23 21.38
N HIS A 146 0.31 1.06 21.83
CA HIS A 146 -0.29 0.35 22.97
C HIS A 146 0.05 0.95 24.35
N SER A 147 1.06 1.82 24.45
CA SER A 147 1.64 2.27 25.72
C SER A 147 0.63 2.91 26.68
N ASN A 148 -0.42 3.54 26.18
CA ASN A 148 -1.42 4.27 26.98
C ASN A 148 -2.85 3.71 26.83
N LEU A 149 -3.01 2.51 26.30
CA LEU A 149 -4.30 1.89 26.04
C LEU A 149 -4.61 0.80 27.05
N ASN A 150 -5.88 0.67 27.46
CA ASN A 150 -6.37 -0.49 28.17
C ASN A 150 -6.57 -1.70 27.21
N ASP A 151 -6.83 -2.88 27.74
CA ASP A 151 -6.88 -4.12 26.94
C ASP A 151 -7.96 -4.11 25.86
N ASN A 152 -9.16 -3.55 26.15
CA ASN A 152 -10.23 -3.42 25.15
C ASN A 152 -9.84 -2.44 24.03
N GLN A 153 -9.18 -1.36 24.38
CA GLN A 153 -8.69 -0.38 23.42
C GLN A 153 -7.57 -0.96 22.54
N LYS A 154 -6.63 -1.73 23.13
CA LYS A 154 -5.60 -2.44 22.37
C LYS A 154 -6.23 -3.40 21.37
N GLU A 155 -7.18 -4.21 21.82
CA GLU A 155 -7.88 -5.15 20.94
C GLU A 155 -8.62 -4.46 19.78
N PHE A 156 -9.20 -3.28 20.04
CA PHE A 156 -9.82 -2.49 18.98
C PHE A 156 -8.78 -1.91 18.02
N ILE A 157 -7.69 -1.35 18.54
CA ILE A 157 -6.61 -0.79 17.72
C ILE A 157 -5.95 -1.89 16.87
N ASP A 158 -5.72 -3.08 17.41
CA ASP A 158 -5.18 -4.22 16.65
C ASP A 158 -6.10 -4.61 15.50
N PHE A 159 -7.42 -4.58 15.73
CA PHE A 159 -8.39 -4.77 14.67
C PHE A 159 -8.28 -3.67 13.59
N VAL A 160 -8.17 -2.39 13.97
CA VAL A 160 -7.99 -1.27 13.03
C VAL A 160 -6.68 -1.42 12.26
N LEU A 161 -5.59 -1.78 12.95
CA LEU A 161 -4.28 -2.01 12.32
C LEU A 161 -4.31 -3.21 11.35
N SER A 162 -5.06 -4.27 11.65
CA SER A 162 -5.25 -5.37 10.70
C SER A 162 -5.97 -4.90 9.43
N ARG A 163 -6.99 -4.05 9.56
CA ARG A 163 -7.68 -3.43 8.41
C ARG A 163 -6.74 -2.55 7.59
N TYR A 164 -5.87 -1.78 8.26
CA TYR A 164 -4.83 -1.00 7.59
C TYR A 164 -3.87 -1.89 6.79
N VAL A 165 -3.41 -3.00 7.36
CA VAL A 165 -2.53 -3.93 6.65
C VAL A 165 -3.19 -4.45 5.37
N GLU A 166 -4.49 -4.76 5.41
CA GLU A 166 -5.24 -5.25 4.26
C GLU A 166 -5.60 -4.15 3.25
N GLY A 167 -6.16 -3.04 3.71
CA GLY A 167 -6.80 -2.00 2.89
C GLY A 167 -5.95 -0.75 2.64
N GLY A 168 -4.89 -0.53 3.44
CA GLY A 168 -4.04 0.65 3.36
C GLY A 168 -4.54 1.81 4.23
N VAL A 169 -3.93 2.98 4.02
CA VAL A 169 -4.08 4.16 4.89
C VAL A 169 -5.49 4.73 4.97
N GLU A 170 -6.36 4.45 4.00
CA GLU A 170 -7.76 4.84 4.05
C GLU A 170 -8.53 4.19 5.20
N GLU A 171 -8.09 3.02 5.67
CA GLU A 171 -8.68 2.36 6.84
C GLU A 171 -8.41 3.12 8.16
N LEU A 172 -7.42 4.00 8.18
CA LEU A 172 -7.06 4.84 9.33
C LEU A 172 -7.77 6.21 9.31
N ASP A 173 -8.70 6.45 8.37
CA ASP A 173 -9.45 7.72 8.35
C ASP A 173 -10.43 7.77 9.52
N ILE A 174 -10.33 8.85 10.32
CA ILE A 174 -11.19 9.08 11.50
C ILE A 174 -12.69 9.08 11.13
N ASN A 175 -13.04 9.47 9.91
CA ASN A 175 -14.42 9.45 9.44
C ASN A 175 -14.98 8.01 9.31
N ARG A 176 -14.11 7.00 9.25
CA ARG A 176 -14.48 5.59 9.25
C ARG A 176 -14.58 4.96 10.63
N LEU A 177 -14.26 5.70 11.69
CA LEU A 177 -14.23 5.16 13.06
C LEU A 177 -15.55 4.51 13.45
N SER A 178 -16.68 5.15 13.19
CA SER A 178 -18.01 4.60 13.49
C SER A 178 -18.27 3.29 12.73
N ASP A 179 -17.87 3.21 11.45
CA ASP A 179 -18.01 2.01 10.64
C ASP A 179 -17.14 0.87 11.17
N LEU A 180 -15.91 1.17 11.58
CA LEU A 180 -14.98 0.19 12.16
C LEU A 180 -15.48 -0.34 13.52
N ILE A 181 -16.07 0.54 14.35
CA ILE A 181 -16.72 0.13 15.61
C ILE A 181 -17.88 -0.82 15.32
N VAL A 182 -18.76 -0.46 14.38
CA VAL A 182 -19.90 -1.32 14.00
C VAL A 182 -19.41 -2.63 13.40
N LEU A 183 -18.36 -2.61 12.59
CA LEU A 183 -17.79 -3.82 11.98
C LEU A 183 -17.27 -4.80 13.04
N LYS A 184 -16.61 -4.29 14.09
CA LYS A 184 -16.06 -5.12 15.17
C LYS A 184 -17.12 -5.55 16.20
N TYR A 185 -17.96 -4.62 16.66
CA TYR A 185 -18.87 -4.82 17.78
C TYR A 185 -20.34 -4.98 17.36
N LYS A 186 -20.65 -4.94 16.06
CA LYS A 186 -21.99 -5.06 15.45
C LYS A 186 -22.92 -3.88 15.71
N ALA A 187 -22.70 -3.10 16.78
CA ALA A 187 -23.45 -1.89 17.07
C ALA A 187 -22.53 -0.81 17.62
N LEU A 188 -22.78 0.45 17.26
CA LEU A 188 -21.99 1.59 17.74
C LEU A 188 -22.03 1.70 19.27
N HIS A 189 -23.23 1.60 19.87
CA HIS A 189 -23.45 1.69 21.30
C HIS A 189 -22.70 0.60 22.11
N ASP A 190 -22.59 -0.61 21.57
CA ASP A 190 -21.85 -1.68 22.23
C ASP A 190 -20.35 -1.41 22.21
N GLY A 191 -19.84 -0.88 21.08
CA GLY A 191 -18.46 -0.44 20.99
C GLY A 191 -18.14 0.72 21.93
N GLU A 192 -19.00 1.73 22.02
CA GLU A 192 -18.83 2.86 22.94
C GLU A 192 -18.78 2.42 24.42
N LYS A 193 -19.59 1.45 24.81
CA LYS A 193 -19.54 0.89 26.17
C LYS A 193 -18.23 0.18 26.48
N ILE A 194 -17.70 -0.55 25.51
CA ILE A 194 -16.46 -1.36 25.66
C ILE A 194 -15.22 -0.46 25.64
N LEU A 195 -15.19 0.51 24.73
CA LEU A 195 -14.03 1.38 24.50
C LEU A 195 -13.96 2.59 25.45
N GLY A 196 -15.06 2.91 26.11
CA GLY A 196 -15.23 4.13 26.89
C GLY A 196 -15.79 5.28 26.04
N ASN A 197 -16.11 6.42 26.71
CA ASN A 197 -16.72 7.56 26.04
C ASN A 197 -15.80 8.09 24.91
N PRO A 198 -16.32 8.45 23.70
CA PRO A 198 -15.53 8.94 22.56
C PRO A 198 -14.61 10.12 22.86
N GLU A 199 -14.89 10.90 23.88
CA GLU A 199 -14.05 12.01 24.34
C GLU A 199 -12.67 11.56 24.90
N GLY A 200 -12.54 10.28 25.27
CA GLY A 200 -11.29 9.69 25.78
C GLY A 200 -10.41 9.05 24.70
N ILE A 201 -10.87 9.03 23.45
CA ILE A 201 -10.16 8.40 22.31
C ILE A 201 -9.50 9.47 21.39
N LYS A 202 -9.65 10.74 21.73
CA LYS A 202 -9.04 11.85 20.97
C LYS A 202 -7.57 12.02 21.30
#